data_28545fd3e1d7aa62444064ffadcaa0d4
#
_entry.id   28545fd3e1d7aa62444064ffadcaa0d4
#
_cell.length_a   1.000
_cell.length_b   1.000
_cell.length_c   1.000
_cell.angle_alpha   90.00
_cell.angle_beta   90.00
_cell.angle_gamma   90.00
#
_symmetry.space_group_name_H-M   'P 1'
#
loop_
_entity.id
_entity.type
_entity.pdbx_description
1 polymer ?
#
loop_
_entity_poly.entity_id
_entity_poly.type
_entity_poly.pdbx_seq_one_letter_code
_entity_poly.pdbx_strand_id
1 'polypeptide(L)'
;RTMMTLGLWVWLAEFLLLFVGLLVGFFVVDNGYLTVGAVTAALLMLIRLRGPIMALMRVLDTLQAGYASLSRIAGVIARPPQPVPDSGAGQPRGELVVKNVSFAYSSDSPGAVDGVSLEVPAGSTVAIVGASGAGKTTLAALAAGLRVPDSGEILVDATEVARLSDRERAGRLAMISQDVYVFSGTLRDDLTLARPDASDEELLAALRTVQADWMDSLADGLDTVVGARGQQLDPVQAQQLALARVLLADPALVIMDEATAEAGSVGAEQLEAGAAAVTAGRTAVIVAHRLDQAVSAEQVVVMDQGRVIEQGTHAELVARDGRYTE
;
A
#
# COMPACT_ATOMS: atom_id res chain seq x y z
N ARG A 1 -26.41 -14.53 6.71
CA ARG A 1 -27.45 -14.88 7.70
C ARG A 1 -28.64 -13.91 7.66
N THR A 2 -28.44 -12.60 7.61
CA THR A 2 -29.50 -11.58 7.58
C THR A 2 -30.39 -11.60 6.33
N MET A 3 -29.85 -11.88 5.14
CA MET A 3 -30.67 -12.00 3.91
C MET A 3 -31.59 -13.22 3.91
N MET A 4 -31.14 -14.34 4.46
CA MET A 4 -31.95 -15.57 4.54
C MET A 4 -33.14 -15.41 5.50
N THR A 5 -32.93 -14.71 6.62
CA THR A 5 -34.02 -14.43 7.59
C THR A 5 -35.04 -13.44 7.01
N LEU A 6 -34.60 -12.41 6.27
CA LEU A 6 -35.50 -11.46 5.62
C LEU A 6 -36.39 -12.16 4.57
N GLY A 7 -35.82 -13.05 3.77
CA GLY A 7 -36.55 -13.85 2.78
C GLY A 7 -37.65 -14.71 3.44
N LEU A 8 -37.36 -15.32 4.58
CA LEU A 8 -38.30 -16.16 5.33
C LEU A 8 -39.50 -15.35 5.88
N TRP A 9 -39.25 -14.14 6.38
CA TRP A 9 -40.30 -13.22 6.83
C TRP A 9 -41.22 -12.76 5.71
N VAL A 10 -40.66 -12.47 4.54
CA VAL A 10 -41.45 -12.08 3.35
C VAL A 10 -42.32 -13.24 2.88
N TRP A 11 -41.81 -14.45 2.83
CA TRP A 11 -42.58 -15.66 2.52
C TRP A 11 -43.71 -15.92 3.52
N LEU A 12 -43.43 -15.74 4.81
CA LEU A 12 -44.42 -15.91 5.87
C LEU A 12 -45.53 -14.86 5.77
N ALA A 13 -45.18 -13.61 5.50
CA ALA A 13 -46.15 -12.51 5.28
C ALA A 13 -47.04 -12.75 4.07
N GLU A 14 -46.49 -13.22 2.96
CA GLU A 14 -47.23 -13.60 1.75
C GLU A 14 -48.21 -14.75 2.02
N PHE A 15 -47.73 -15.80 2.68
CA PHE A 15 -48.58 -16.91 3.06
C PHE A 15 -49.75 -16.46 3.95
N LEU A 16 -49.47 -15.62 4.93
CA LEU A 16 -50.48 -15.10 5.84
C LEU A 16 -51.52 -14.23 5.09
N LEU A 17 -51.07 -13.39 4.18
CA LEU A 17 -51.94 -12.54 3.36
C LEU A 17 -52.89 -13.36 2.48
N LEU A 18 -52.37 -14.38 1.79
CA LEU A 18 -53.17 -15.29 0.97
C LEU A 18 -54.14 -16.12 1.80
N PHE A 19 -53.71 -16.61 2.96
CA PHE A 19 -54.54 -17.39 3.87
C PHE A 19 -55.70 -16.55 4.43
N VAL A 20 -55.44 -15.34 4.91
CA VAL A 20 -56.47 -14.40 5.37
C VAL A 20 -57.38 -14.00 4.22
N GLY A 21 -56.84 -13.75 3.04
CA GLY A 21 -57.65 -13.43 1.86
C GLY A 21 -58.59 -14.55 1.44
N LEU A 22 -58.14 -15.82 1.53
CA LEU A 22 -58.98 -16.99 1.29
C LEU A 22 -60.06 -17.16 2.35
N LEU A 23 -59.73 -17.00 3.63
CA LEU A 23 -60.67 -17.07 4.74
C LEU A 23 -61.79 -16.00 4.61
N VAL A 24 -61.38 -14.77 4.43
CA VAL A 24 -62.34 -13.65 4.24
C VAL A 24 -63.19 -13.88 2.98
N GLY A 25 -62.56 -14.32 1.87
CA GLY A 25 -63.22 -14.65 0.63
C GLY A 25 -64.29 -15.74 0.82
N PHE A 26 -63.99 -16.81 1.58
CA PHE A 26 -64.96 -17.85 1.92
C PHE A 26 -66.18 -17.29 2.63
N PHE A 27 -66.01 -16.51 3.69
CA PHE A 27 -67.13 -15.90 4.45
C PHE A 27 -67.96 -14.94 3.63
N VAL A 28 -67.33 -14.15 2.74
CA VAL A 28 -68.00 -13.17 1.89
C VAL A 28 -68.84 -13.87 0.81
N VAL A 29 -68.39 -14.98 0.27
CA VAL A 29 -69.13 -15.81 -0.70
C VAL A 29 -70.25 -16.55 -0.04
N ASP A 30 -70.01 -17.17 1.16
CA ASP A 30 -71.01 -17.91 1.91
C ASP A 30 -72.20 -17.01 2.32
N ASN A 31 -71.94 -15.76 2.66
CA ASN A 31 -72.99 -14.76 2.95
C ASN A 31 -73.60 -14.09 1.70
N GLY A 32 -73.22 -14.51 0.50
CA GLY A 32 -73.85 -14.02 -0.73
C GLY A 32 -73.43 -12.61 -1.19
N TYR A 33 -72.41 -12.00 -0.57
CA TYR A 33 -71.97 -10.65 -0.88
C TYR A 33 -71.13 -10.59 -2.18
N LEU A 34 -70.36 -11.64 -2.50
CA LEU A 34 -69.55 -11.70 -3.70
C LEU A 34 -69.63 -13.07 -4.34
N THR A 35 -69.31 -13.13 -5.65
CA THR A 35 -69.18 -14.41 -6.36
C THR A 35 -67.79 -15.03 -6.17
N VAL A 36 -67.69 -16.34 -6.32
CA VAL A 36 -66.41 -17.07 -6.27
C VAL A 36 -65.41 -16.49 -7.28
N GLY A 37 -65.89 -16.11 -8.50
CA GLY A 37 -65.11 -15.49 -9.54
C GLY A 37 -64.48 -14.15 -9.10
N ALA A 38 -65.23 -13.32 -8.38
CA ALA A 38 -64.74 -12.02 -7.89
C ALA A 38 -63.62 -12.21 -6.83
N VAL A 39 -63.80 -13.14 -5.91
CA VAL A 39 -62.74 -13.46 -4.91
C VAL A 39 -61.51 -14.04 -5.56
N THR A 40 -61.66 -14.95 -6.52
CA THR A 40 -60.51 -15.52 -7.27
C THR A 40 -59.79 -14.43 -8.04
N ALA A 41 -60.48 -13.50 -8.71
CA ALA A 41 -59.87 -12.40 -9.41
C ALA A 41 -59.08 -11.47 -8.46
N ALA A 42 -59.63 -11.15 -7.27
CA ALA A 42 -58.94 -10.35 -6.27
C ALA A 42 -57.65 -11.01 -5.77
N LEU A 43 -57.68 -12.33 -5.46
CA LEU A 43 -56.50 -13.08 -5.02
C LEU A 43 -55.45 -13.15 -6.13
N LEU A 44 -55.84 -13.39 -7.37
CA LEU A 44 -54.90 -13.35 -8.52
C LEU A 44 -54.29 -11.95 -8.72
N MET A 45 -55.04 -10.87 -8.50
CA MET A 45 -54.47 -9.54 -8.54
C MET A 45 -53.44 -9.28 -7.41
N LEU A 46 -53.70 -9.76 -6.20
CA LEU A 46 -52.73 -9.73 -5.10
C LEU A 46 -51.43 -10.46 -5.44
N ILE A 47 -51.53 -11.66 -5.98
CA ILE A 47 -50.34 -12.44 -6.42
C ILE A 47 -49.59 -11.69 -7.53
N ARG A 48 -50.28 -11.10 -8.50
CA ARG A 48 -49.65 -10.33 -9.57
C ARG A 48 -48.95 -9.05 -9.10
N LEU A 49 -49.37 -8.45 -8.00
CA LEU A 49 -48.76 -7.26 -7.43
C LEU A 49 -47.34 -7.49 -6.89
N ARG A 50 -47.02 -8.73 -6.56
CA ARG A 50 -45.69 -9.15 -6.10
C ARG A 50 -44.57 -8.78 -7.08
N GLY A 51 -44.75 -9.05 -8.37
CA GLY A 51 -43.75 -8.78 -9.40
C GLY A 51 -43.27 -7.33 -9.44
N PRO A 52 -44.17 -6.35 -9.59
CA PRO A 52 -43.86 -4.93 -9.55
C PRO A 52 -43.17 -4.49 -8.23
N ILE A 53 -43.64 -4.98 -7.08
CA ILE A 53 -43.04 -4.65 -5.77
C ILE A 53 -41.60 -5.14 -5.70
N MET A 54 -41.34 -6.39 -6.10
CA MET A 54 -39.98 -6.95 -6.13
C MET A 54 -39.09 -6.26 -7.18
N ALA A 55 -39.66 -5.79 -8.28
CA ALA A 55 -38.93 -5.00 -9.26
C ALA A 55 -38.50 -3.64 -8.67
N LEU A 56 -39.40 -2.98 -7.93
CA LEU A 56 -39.10 -1.72 -7.25
C LEU A 56 -37.98 -1.89 -6.20
N MET A 57 -38.00 -2.95 -5.41
CA MET A 57 -36.96 -3.28 -4.44
C MET A 57 -35.59 -3.45 -5.12
N ARG A 58 -35.53 -4.15 -6.27
CA ARG A 58 -34.28 -4.31 -7.03
C ARG A 58 -33.74 -2.98 -7.55
N VAL A 59 -34.64 -2.07 -7.96
CA VAL A 59 -34.23 -0.72 -8.38
C VAL A 59 -33.61 0.04 -7.22
N LEU A 60 -34.19 -0.05 -6.02
CA LEU A 60 -33.63 0.59 -4.82
C LEU A 60 -32.25 0.05 -4.47
N ASP A 61 -32.06 -1.28 -4.53
CA ASP A 61 -30.75 -1.90 -4.30
C ASP A 61 -29.71 -1.41 -5.33
N THR A 62 -30.09 -1.34 -6.59
CA THR A 62 -29.24 -0.82 -7.66
C THR A 62 -28.86 0.66 -7.45
N LEU A 63 -29.83 1.48 -7.03
CA LEU A 63 -29.59 2.88 -6.72
C LEU A 63 -28.65 3.05 -5.53
N GLN A 64 -28.80 2.25 -4.48
CA GLN A 64 -27.89 2.28 -3.32
C GLN A 64 -26.46 1.90 -3.73
N ALA A 65 -26.30 0.84 -4.51
CA ALA A 65 -25.00 0.43 -5.04
C ALA A 65 -24.37 1.50 -5.94
N GLY A 66 -25.18 2.11 -6.81
CA GLY A 66 -24.78 3.23 -7.67
C GLY A 66 -24.34 4.46 -6.86
N TYR A 67 -25.10 4.83 -5.84
CA TYR A 67 -24.75 5.92 -4.95
C TYR A 67 -23.45 5.67 -4.18
N ALA A 68 -23.25 4.46 -3.66
CA ALA A 68 -22.01 4.10 -2.98
C ALA A 68 -20.79 4.16 -3.92
N SER A 69 -20.95 3.72 -5.17
CA SER A 69 -19.89 3.83 -6.18
C SER A 69 -19.60 5.28 -6.56
N LEU A 70 -20.64 6.09 -6.75
CA LEU A 70 -20.50 7.51 -7.05
C LEU A 70 -19.82 8.28 -5.90
N SER A 71 -20.18 7.97 -4.66
CA SER A 71 -19.56 8.57 -3.48
C SER A 71 -18.06 8.29 -3.39
N ARG A 72 -17.62 7.09 -3.78
CA ARG A 72 -16.19 6.75 -3.85
C ARG A 72 -15.47 7.58 -4.91
N ILE A 73 -16.05 7.69 -6.11
CA ILE A 73 -15.49 8.48 -7.20
C ILE A 73 -15.45 9.97 -6.80
N ALA A 74 -16.55 10.50 -6.26
CA ALA A 74 -16.62 11.87 -5.79
C ALA A 74 -15.59 12.15 -4.67
N GLY A 75 -15.37 11.20 -3.76
CA GLY A 75 -14.36 11.30 -2.71
C GLY A 75 -12.93 11.41 -3.25
N VAL A 76 -12.63 10.72 -4.35
CA VAL A 76 -11.33 10.83 -5.03
C VAL A 76 -11.20 12.19 -5.74
N ILE A 77 -12.23 12.61 -6.47
CA ILE A 77 -12.23 13.89 -7.23
C ILE A 77 -12.21 15.09 -6.27
N ALA A 78 -12.93 15.02 -5.16
CA ALA A 78 -13.00 16.09 -4.16
C ALA A 78 -11.70 16.28 -3.37
N ARG A 79 -10.73 15.37 -3.49
CA ARG A 79 -9.40 15.54 -2.88
C ARG A 79 -8.64 16.57 -3.73
N PRO A 80 -8.41 17.79 -3.24
CA PRO A 80 -7.71 18.80 -4.01
C PRO A 80 -6.31 18.26 -4.35
N PRO A 81 -5.84 18.45 -5.59
CA PRO A 81 -4.44 18.20 -5.89
C PRO A 81 -3.60 19.05 -4.93
N GLN A 82 -2.62 18.43 -4.30
CA GLN A 82 -1.70 19.19 -3.47
C GLN A 82 -1.07 20.28 -4.33
N PRO A 83 -1.02 21.55 -3.86
CA PRO A 83 -0.31 22.59 -4.58
C PRO A 83 1.11 22.10 -4.82
N VAL A 84 1.57 22.15 -6.06
CA VAL A 84 2.96 21.87 -6.43
C VAL A 84 3.73 23.15 -6.15
N PRO A 85 4.43 23.31 -5.03
CA PRO A 85 5.37 24.41 -4.89
C PRO A 85 6.52 24.12 -5.84
N ASP A 86 6.86 25.06 -6.67
CA ASP A 86 8.14 25.05 -7.37
C ASP A 86 9.20 25.37 -6.30
N SER A 87 9.84 24.33 -5.77
CA SER A 87 10.73 24.47 -4.63
C SER A 87 12.05 25.17 -4.97
N GLY A 88 12.32 25.44 -6.25
CA GLY A 88 13.58 26.09 -6.69
C GLY A 88 14.85 25.40 -6.16
N ALA A 89 14.70 24.18 -5.67
CA ALA A 89 15.69 23.48 -4.89
C ALA A 89 16.84 23.00 -5.78
N GLY A 90 18.06 23.28 -5.35
CA GLY A 90 19.31 22.85 -5.98
C GLY A 90 19.39 21.34 -6.22
N GLN A 91 20.52 20.89 -6.76
CA GLN A 91 20.74 19.46 -6.99
C GLN A 91 20.57 18.68 -5.69
N PRO A 92 19.80 17.58 -5.71
CA PRO A 92 19.55 16.77 -4.51
C PRO A 92 20.85 16.15 -4.01
N ARG A 93 21.09 16.25 -2.70
CA ARG A 93 22.23 15.63 -2.01
C ARG A 93 21.82 14.44 -1.16
N GLY A 94 20.53 14.37 -0.81
CA GLY A 94 19.94 13.29 -0.05
C GLY A 94 20.10 13.44 1.47
N GLU A 95 20.46 14.60 2.01
CA GLU A 95 20.46 14.82 3.45
C GLU A 95 19.05 14.66 4.00
N LEU A 96 18.89 13.82 5.05
CA LEU A 96 17.61 13.61 5.72
C LEU A 96 17.67 14.09 7.15
N VAL A 97 16.75 14.98 7.54
CA VAL A 97 16.61 15.47 8.90
C VAL A 97 15.18 15.24 9.39
N VAL A 98 15.06 14.49 10.48
CA VAL A 98 13.81 14.22 11.20
C VAL A 98 13.85 14.98 12.51
N LYS A 99 12.86 15.88 12.77
CA LYS A 99 12.84 16.74 13.95
C LYS A 99 11.57 16.52 14.77
N ASN A 100 11.74 15.91 15.94
CA ASN A 100 10.70 15.70 16.95
C ASN A 100 9.38 15.16 16.36
N VAL A 101 9.49 14.15 15.50
CA VAL A 101 8.37 13.58 14.73
C VAL A 101 7.58 12.62 15.58
N SER A 102 6.25 12.79 15.59
CA SER A 102 5.31 11.85 16.18
C SER A 102 4.22 11.48 15.19
N PHE A 103 3.76 10.24 15.27
CA PHE A 103 2.69 9.71 14.40
C PHE A 103 1.94 8.56 15.07
N ALA A 104 0.61 8.56 14.94
CA ALA A 104 -0.27 7.47 15.33
C ALA A 104 -1.20 7.07 14.18
N TYR A 105 -1.50 5.78 14.03
CA TYR A 105 -2.42 5.29 12.98
C TYR A 105 -3.88 5.65 13.24
N SER A 106 -4.26 5.82 14.50
CA SER A 106 -5.57 6.32 14.92
C SER A 106 -5.43 7.07 16.24
N SER A 107 -6.39 7.95 16.55
CA SER A 107 -6.43 8.71 17.82
C SER A 107 -6.46 7.82 19.06
N ASP A 108 -6.93 6.57 18.92
CA ASP A 108 -7.10 5.64 20.04
C ASP A 108 -5.96 4.61 20.12
N SER A 109 -4.98 4.65 19.19
CA SER A 109 -3.82 3.76 19.21
C SER A 109 -2.61 4.43 19.86
N PRO A 110 -1.74 3.62 20.52
CA PRO A 110 -0.46 4.16 20.97
C PRO A 110 0.33 4.72 19.79
N GLY A 111 1.11 5.76 20.00
CA GLY A 111 1.95 6.38 18.96
C GLY A 111 2.91 5.35 18.37
N ALA A 112 2.87 5.21 17.03
CA ALA A 112 3.80 4.33 16.33
C ALA A 112 5.21 4.94 16.24
N VAL A 113 5.30 6.26 16.25
CA VAL A 113 6.53 7.07 16.37
C VAL A 113 6.25 8.18 17.37
N ASP A 114 7.15 8.42 18.32
CA ASP A 114 6.95 9.35 19.41
C ASP A 114 8.22 10.20 19.67
N GLY A 115 8.19 11.45 19.22
CA GLY A 115 9.25 12.45 19.44
C GLY A 115 10.59 12.08 18.80
N VAL A 116 10.61 11.35 17.69
CA VAL A 116 11.84 10.90 17.04
C VAL A 116 12.56 12.05 16.38
N SER A 117 13.87 12.16 16.67
CA SER A 117 14.80 13.04 15.98
C SER A 117 16.00 12.24 15.46
N LEU A 118 16.35 12.45 14.19
CA LEU A 118 17.40 11.73 13.49
C LEU A 118 17.98 12.62 12.38
N GLU A 119 19.29 12.62 12.25
CA GLU A 119 20.01 13.28 11.16
C GLU A 119 20.81 12.24 10.38
N VAL A 120 20.63 12.21 9.05
CA VAL A 120 21.35 11.35 8.11
C VAL A 120 22.10 12.26 7.15
N PRO A 121 23.41 12.41 7.31
CA PRO A 121 24.22 13.23 6.42
C PRO A 121 24.18 12.74 4.97
N ALA A 122 24.32 13.65 4.02
CA ALA A 122 24.38 13.28 2.61
C ALA A 122 25.51 12.27 2.33
N GLY A 123 25.17 11.20 1.62
CA GLY A 123 26.10 10.13 1.25
C GLY A 123 26.38 9.11 2.35
N SER A 124 25.76 9.24 3.55
CA SER A 124 25.94 8.27 4.65
C SER A 124 24.87 7.19 4.64
N THR A 125 25.19 6.04 5.25
CA THR A 125 24.26 4.92 5.45
C THR A 125 23.91 4.80 6.92
N VAL A 126 22.60 4.84 7.22
CA VAL A 126 22.06 4.66 8.57
C VAL A 126 21.19 3.41 8.61
N ALA A 127 21.48 2.50 9.56
CA ALA A 127 20.65 1.33 9.83
C ALA A 127 19.70 1.61 11.02
N ILE A 128 18.41 1.32 10.83
CA ILE A 128 17.41 1.38 11.89
C ILE A 128 17.12 -0.04 12.36
N VAL A 129 17.38 -0.32 13.63
CA VAL A 129 17.18 -1.63 14.25
C VAL A 129 16.20 -1.55 15.42
N GLY A 130 15.65 -2.68 15.86
CA GLY A 130 14.74 -2.77 17.00
C GLY A 130 13.74 -3.90 16.84
N ALA A 131 13.01 -4.20 17.91
CA ALA A 131 12.00 -5.27 17.93
C ALA A 131 10.89 -5.06 16.89
N SER A 132 10.16 -6.13 16.57
CA SER A 132 8.94 -6.01 15.76
C SER A 132 7.95 -5.09 16.46
N GLY A 133 7.34 -4.16 15.71
CA GLY A 133 6.44 -3.15 16.29
C GLY A 133 7.14 -1.93 16.92
N ALA A 134 8.47 -1.82 16.88
CA ALA A 134 9.20 -0.67 17.42
C ALA A 134 8.99 0.65 16.65
N GLY A 135 8.28 0.64 15.51
CA GLY A 135 8.00 1.83 14.71
C GLY A 135 8.92 2.06 13.51
N LYS A 136 9.85 1.16 13.22
CA LYS A 136 10.86 1.28 12.15
C LYS A 136 10.25 1.52 10.76
N THR A 137 9.37 0.62 10.31
CA THR A 137 8.64 0.75 9.03
C THR A 137 7.80 2.03 8.97
N THR A 138 7.22 2.44 10.10
CA THR A 138 6.45 3.69 10.18
C THR A 138 7.36 4.90 10.00
N LEU A 139 8.53 4.92 10.64
CA LEU A 139 9.52 5.99 10.48
C LEU A 139 10.04 6.03 9.01
N ALA A 140 10.33 4.88 8.41
CA ALA A 140 10.71 4.77 7.00
C ALA A 140 9.63 5.33 6.07
N ALA A 141 8.35 4.98 6.29
CA ALA A 141 7.22 5.48 5.50
C ALA A 141 7.00 6.99 5.67
N LEU A 142 7.23 7.54 6.87
CA LEU A 142 7.19 8.97 7.13
C LEU A 142 8.35 9.69 6.41
N ALA A 143 9.57 9.17 6.50
CA ALA A 143 10.74 9.71 5.81
C ALA A 143 10.59 9.68 4.28
N ALA A 144 9.91 8.66 3.74
CA ALA A 144 9.57 8.57 2.33
C ALA A 144 8.41 9.51 1.89
N GLY A 145 7.77 10.22 2.82
CA GLY A 145 6.62 11.07 2.53
C GLY A 145 5.36 10.31 2.13
N LEU A 146 5.29 9.01 2.42
CA LEU A 146 4.09 8.19 2.21
C LEU A 146 3.02 8.46 3.26
N ARG A 147 3.42 9.07 4.38
CA ARG A 147 2.55 9.53 5.46
C ARG A 147 2.98 10.92 5.93
N VAL A 148 2.04 11.66 6.47
CA VAL A 148 2.29 12.99 7.06
C VAL A 148 2.37 12.79 8.58
N PRO A 149 3.40 13.30 9.26
CA PRO A 149 3.49 13.21 10.71
C PRO A 149 2.38 14.04 11.39
N ASP A 150 1.95 13.63 12.58
CA ASP A 150 0.99 14.39 13.40
C ASP A 150 1.64 15.62 14.04
N SER A 151 2.95 15.53 14.33
CA SER A 151 3.78 16.65 14.81
C SER A 151 5.22 16.46 14.39
N GLY A 152 5.99 17.57 14.44
CA GLY A 152 7.37 17.62 13.97
C GLY A 152 7.48 17.83 12.47
N GLU A 153 8.68 17.76 11.93
CA GLU A 153 8.95 17.94 10.51
C GLU A 153 10.01 16.96 9.99
N ILE A 154 9.90 16.59 8.72
CA ILE A 154 10.87 15.76 8.02
C ILE A 154 11.35 16.53 6.79
N LEU A 155 12.64 16.73 6.71
CA LEU A 155 13.28 17.51 5.67
C LEU A 155 14.22 16.63 4.84
N VAL A 156 14.16 16.76 3.51
CA VAL A 156 15.16 16.24 2.57
C VAL A 156 15.79 17.43 1.87
N ASP A 157 17.10 17.57 1.98
CA ASP A 157 17.84 18.73 1.45
C ASP A 157 17.22 20.07 1.88
N ALA A 158 16.94 20.20 3.19
CA ALA A 158 16.30 21.36 3.81
C ALA A 158 14.86 21.66 3.32
N THR A 159 14.25 20.80 2.51
CA THR A 159 12.87 20.94 2.04
C THR A 159 11.97 19.93 2.75
N GLU A 160 10.86 20.39 3.31
CA GLU A 160 9.89 19.52 3.99
C GLU A 160 9.30 18.49 3.00
N VAL A 161 9.42 17.20 3.31
CA VAL A 161 8.98 16.09 2.43
C VAL A 161 7.49 16.18 2.10
N ALA A 162 6.67 16.63 3.05
CA ALA A 162 5.23 16.80 2.86
C ALA A 162 4.89 17.91 1.84
N ARG A 163 5.82 18.81 1.54
CA ARG A 163 5.64 19.91 0.56
C ARG A 163 6.20 19.58 -0.82
N LEU A 164 6.97 18.50 -0.95
CA LEU A 164 7.47 18.07 -2.25
C LEU A 164 6.31 17.56 -3.12
N SER A 165 6.28 17.96 -4.37
CA SER A 165 5.44 17.33 -5.38
C SER A 165 5.86 15.88 -5.59
N ASP A 166 4.96 15.05 -6.12
CA ASP A 166 5.28 13.65 -6.43
C ASP A 166 6.48 13.53 -7.38
N ARG A 167 6.60 14.44 -8.34
CA ARG A 167 7.73 14.48 -9.30
C ARG A 167 9.04 14.87 -8.61
N GLU A 168 9.02 15.89 -7.75
CA GLU A 168 10.22 16.32 -7.03
C GLU A 168 10.64 15.25 -6.02
N ARG A 169 9.69 14.61 -5.36
CA ARG A 169 9.95 13.51 -4.43
C ARG A 169 10.59 12.33 -5.15
N ALA A 170 10.03 11.89 -6.29
CA ALA A 170 10.58 10.79 -7.08
C ALA A 170 12.01 11.05 -7.60
N GLY A 171 12.37 12.31 -7.85
CA GLY A 171 13.74 12.68 -8.24
C GLY A 171 14.72 12.82 -7.07
N ARG A 172 14.25 12.85 -5.80
CA ARG A 172 15.08 13.05 -4.63
C ARG A 172 15.24 11.81 -3.78
N LEU A 173 14.17 11.05 -3.62
CA LEU A 173 14.15 9.88 -2.76
C LEU A 173 13.37 8.73 -3.40
N ALA A 174 13.78 7.51 -3.10
CA ALA A 174 13.04 6.30 -3.39
C ALA A 174 12.91 5.44 -2.14
N MET A 175 11.78 4.72 -2.03
CA MET A 175 11.58 3.72 -0.99
C MET A 175 11.33 2.36 -1.63
N ILE A 176 12.05 1.36 -1.14
CA ILE A 176 11.83 -0.05 -1.42
C ILE A 176 11.18 -0.65 -0.17
N SER A 177 9.94 -1.13 -0.31
CA SER A 177 9.19 -1.79 0.76
C SER A 177 9.34 -3.30 0.68
N GLN A 178 8.95 -3.98 1.74
CA GLN A 178 8.89 -5.45 1.80
C GLN A 178 7.99 -6.01 0.68
N ASP A 179 6.80 -5.45 0.51
CA ASP A 179 5.88 -5.82 -0.56
C ASP A 179 6.22 -5.07 -1.84
N VAL A 180 6.80 -5.76 -2.81
CA VAL A 180 7.11 -5.20 -4.13
C VAL A 180 5.97 -5.43 -5.09
N TYR A 181 5.58 -4.38 -5.79
CA TYR A 181 4.56 -4.45 -6.83
C TYR A 181 5.20 -4.56 -8.21
N VAL A 182 4.77 -5.57 -8.98
CA VAL A 182 5.12 -5.74 -10.39
C VAL A 182 3.93 -5.26 -11.23
N PHE A 183 4.12 -4.24 -12.04
CA PHE A 183 3.07 -3.69 -12.87
C PHE A 183 2.77 -4.64 -14.05
N SER A 184 1.50 -4.70 -14.45
CA SER A 184 1.09 -5.50 -15.61
C SER A 184 1.46 -4.80 -16.90
N GLY A 185 2.33 -5.38 -17.69
CA GLY A 185 2.87 -4.86 -18.93
C GLY A 185 4.12 -5.63 -19.32
N THR A 186 4.93 -5.09 -20.21
CA THR A 186 6.25 -5.65 -20.49
C THR A 186 7.25 -5.27 -19.39
N LEU A 187 8.36 -5.99 -19.27
CA LEU A 187 9.46 -5.58 -18.39
C LEU A 187 9.96 -4.18 -18.73
N ARG A 188 9.99 -3.84 -20.01
CA ARG A 188 10.28 -2.50 -20.51
C ARG A 188 9.33 -1.47 -19.93
N ASP A 189 8.01 -1.72 -20.01
CA ASP A 189 6.99 -0.81 -19.48
C ASP A 189 7.18 -0.58 -17.98
N ASP A 190 7.46 -1.64 -17.21
CA ASP A 190 7.67 -1.57 -15.77
C ASP A 190 8.92 -0.76 -15.39
N LEU A 191 10.05 -0.95 -16.08
CA LEU A 191 11.29 -0.24 -15.83
C LEU A 191 11.23 1.22 -16.26
N THR A 192 10.58 1.52 -17.39
CA THR A 192 10.45 2.89 -17.90
C THR A 192 9.51 3.76 -17.06
N LEU A 193 8.73 3.20 -16.12
CA LEU A 193 8.04 3.97 -15.10
C LEU A 193 9.02 4.82 -14.26
N ALA A 194 10.22 4.29 -14.00
CA ALA A 194 11.23 4.99 -13.22
C ALA A 194 11.98 6.06 -14.06
N ARG A 195 12.24 5.76 -15.32
CA ARG A 195 12.89 6.68 -16.27
C ARG A 195 12.35 6.46 -17.68
N PRO A 196 11.38 7.28 -18.12
CA PRO A 196 10.70 7.12 -19.41
C PRO A 196 11.64 7.16 -20.64
N ASP A 197 12.73 7.88 -20.55
CA ASP A 197 13.68 8.08 -21.65
C ASP A 197 14.86 7.10 -21.62
N ALA A 198 14.82 6.08 -20.75
CA ALA A 198 15.91 5.11 -20.64
C ALA A 198 16.03 4.25 -21.91
N SER A 199 17.24 4.12 -22.43
CA SER A 199 17.53 3.21 -23.54
C SER A 199 17.51 1.74 -23.09
N ASP A 200 17.35 0.82 -24.03
CA ASP A 200 17.42 -0.62 -23.75
C ASP A 200 18.74 -1.02 -23.08
N GLU A 201 19.84 -0.39 -23.48
CA GLU A 201 21.15 -0.63 -22.87
C GLU A 201 21.18 -0.24 -21.40
N GLU A 202 20.55 0.88 -21.03
CA GLU A 202 20.45 1.34 -19.63
C GLU A 202 19.53 0.44 -18.81
N LEU A 203 18.40 0.00 -19.39
CA LEU A 203 17.50 -0.94 -18.74
C LEU A 203 18.19 -2.27 -18.44
N LEU A 204 18.90 -2.82 -19.43
CA LEU A 204 19.67 -4.06 -19.28
C LEU A 204 20.84 -3.90 -18.30
N ALA A 205 21.52 -2.76 -18.31
CA ALA A 205 22.60 -2.48 -17.37
C ALA A 205 22.09 -2.41 -15.93
N ALA A 206 20.94 -1.77 -15.70
CA ALA A 206 20.31 -1.73 -14.37
C ALA A 206 19.96 -3.14 -13.87
N LEU A 207 19.36 -3.99 -14.70
CA LEU A 207 19.03 -5.37 -14.36
C LEU A 207 20.27 -6.21 -14.04
N ARG A 208 21.34 -6.07 -14.83
CA ARG A 208 22.61 -6.77 -14.55
C ARG A 208 23.25 -6.29 -13.25
N THR A 209 23.19 -5.00 -12.96
CA THR A 209 23.76 -4.42 -11.73
C THR A 209 23.09 -5.00 -10.49
N VAL A 210 21.80 -5.31 -10.54
CA VAL A 210 21.06 -5.98 -9.44
C VAL A 210 21.07 -7.51 -9.54
N GLN A 211 21.95 -8.08 -10.39
CA GLN A 211 22.10 -9.53 -10.59
C GLN A 211 20.81 -10.25 -11.00
N ALA A 212 19.99 -9.60 -11.85
CA ALA A 212 18.76 -10.17 -12.41
C ALA A 212 19.07 -11.08 -13.61
N ASP A 213 19.93 -12.10 -13.43
CA ASP A 213 20.39 -13.02 -14.49
C ASP A 213 19.26 -13.85 -15.10
N TRP A 214 18.14 -14.01 -14.38
CA TRP A 214 16.95 -14.70 -14.87
C TRP A 214 16.40 -14.07 -16.17
N MET A 215 16.66 -12.79 -16.40
CA MET A 215 16.22 -12.09 -17.60
C MET A 215 16.82 -12.71 -18.87
N ASP A 216 18.05 -13.23 -18.83
CA ASP A 216 18.69 -13.88 -19.98
C ASP A 216 18.00 -15.17 -20.41
N SER A 217 17.16 -15.74 -19.56
CA SER A 217 16.35 -16.93 -19.84
C SER A 217 15.00 -16.62 -20.50
N LEU A 218 14.61 -15.34 -20.59
CA LEU A 218 13.34 -14.93 -21.18
C LEU A 218 13.41 -14.90 -22.70
N ALA A 219 12.47 -15.54 -23.37
CA ALA A 219 12.44 -15.66 -24.84
C ALA A 219 12.29 -14.28 -25.52
N ASP A 220 11.50 -13.38 -24.93
CA ASP A 220 11.18 -12.06 -25.48
C ASP A 220 11.98 -10.93 -24.80
N GLY A 221 12.93 -11.26 -23.90
CA GLY A 221 13.78 -10.28 -23.21
C GLY A 221 12.96 -9.18 -22.50
N LEU A 222 13.26 -7.91 -22.77
CA LEU A 222 12.54 -6.76 -22.20
C LEU A 222 11.06 -6.68 -22.60
N ASP A 223 10.66 -7.33 -23.71
CA ASP A 223 9.28 -7.31 -24.18
C ASP A 223 8.43 -8.45 -23.58
N THR A 224 9.01 -9.24 -22.66
CA THR A 224 8.29 -10.25 -21.91
C THR A 224 7.20 -9.61 -21.05
N VAL A 225 5.96 -10.07 -21.21
CA VAL A 225 4.82 -9.59 -20.41
C VAL A 225 4.87 -10.20 -19.01
N VAL A 226 4.84 -9.35 -17.98
CA VAL A 226 4.90 -9.71 -16.55
C VAL A 226 3.68 -9.22 -15.77
N GLY A 227 3.59 -9.60 -14.50
CA GLY A 227 2.53 -9.19 -13.59
C GLY A 227 1.24 -9.99 -13.77
N ALA A 228 0.10 -9.43 -13.41
CA ALA A 228 -1.18 -10.15 -13.29
C ALA A 228 -1.67 -10.81 -14.58
N ARG A 229 -1.21 -10.37 -15.75
CA ARG A 229 -1.62 -10.88 -17.06
C ARG A 229 -0.52 -11.61 -17.83
N GLY A 230 0.65 -11.75 -17.23
CA GLY A 230 1.84 -12.34 -17.85
C GLY A 230 2.56 -13.32 -16.94
N GLN A 231 3.86 -13.44 -17.16
CA GLN A 231 4.71 -14.27 -16.33
C GLN A 231 4.73 -13.75 -14.90
N GLN A 232 4.46 -14.63 -13.94
CA GLN A 232 4.59 -14.32 -12.52
C GLN A 232 6.08 -14.34 -12.16
N LEU A 233 6.58 -13.24 -11.63
CA LEU A 233 7.91 -13.18 -11.07
C LEU A 233 7.88 -13.74 -9.65
N ASP A 234 8.91 -14.48 -9.26
CA ASP A 234 9.08 -14.89 -7.87
C ASP A 234 9.48 -13.68 -6.99
N PRO A 235 9.43 -13.79 -5.66
CA PRO A 235 9.73 -12.67 -4.77
C PRO A 235 11.14 -12.07 -4.97
N VAL A 236 12.14 -12.90 -5.29
CA VAL A 236 13.52 -12.43 -5.55
C VAL A 236 13.58 -11.62 -6.84
N GLN A 237 12.98 -12.15 -7.92
CA GLN A 237 12.90 -11.47 -9.22
C GLN A 237 12.14 -10.14 -9.12
N ALA A 238 11.02 -10.13 -8.40
CA ALA A 238 10.26 -8.91 -8.16
C ALA A 238 11.07 -7.86 -7.40
N GLN A 239 11.82 -8.28 -6.38
CA GLN A 239 12.68 -7.40 -5.60
C GLN A 239 13.85 -6.85 -6.45
N GLN A 240 14.48 -7.69 -7.28
CA GLN A 240 15.51 -7.25 -8.22
C GLN A 240 14.96 -6.23 -9.22
N LEU A 241 13.72 -6.43 -9.71
CA LEU A 241 13.06 -5.46 -10.58
C LEU A 241 12.85 -4.11 -9.88
N ALA A 242 12.44 -4.12 -8.60
CA ALA A 242 12.30 -2.90 -7.81
C ALA A 242 13.65 -2.18 -7.60
N LEU A 243 14.71 -2.93 -7.29
CA LEU A 243 16.07 -2.39 -7.18
C LEU A 243 16.54 -1.76 -8.51
N ALA A 244 16.28 -2.42 -9.65
CA ALA A 244 16.60 -1.89 -10.98
C ALA A 244 15.86 -0.57 -11.25
N ARG A 245 14.58 -0.46 -10.87
CA ARG A 245 13.83 0.81 -10.97
C ARG A 245 14.46 1.92 -10.15
N VAL A 246 14.95 1.64 -8.95
CA VAL A 246 15.63 2.65 -8.11
C VAL A 246 16.96 3.08 -8.74
N LEU A 247 17.74 2.16 -9.32
CA LEU A 247 18.95 2.51 -10.08
C LEU A 247 18.65 3.44 -11.26
N LEU A 248 17.59 3.16 -12.01
CA LEU A 248 17.16 3.97 -13.16
C LEU A 248 16.66 5.36 -12.74
N ALA A 249 15.94 5.45 -11.62
CA ALA A 249 15.46 6.72 -11.07
C ALA A 249 16.59 7.60 -10.52
N ASP A 250 17.70 6.99 -10.12
CA ASP A 250 18.91 7.63 -9.57
C ASP A 250 18.63 8.66 -8.46
N PRO A 251 17.89 8.30 -7.40
CA PRO A 251 17.58 9.22 -6.31
C PRO A 251 18.81 9.48 -5.43
N ALA A 252 18.87 10.65 -4.79
CA ALA A 252 19.94 10.99 -3.86
C ALA A 252 19.78 10.29 -2.49
N LEU A 253 18.54 9.97 -2.07
CA LEU A 253 18.20 9.27 -0.85
C LEU A 253 17.45 7.98 -1.16
N VAL A 254 17.93 6.85 -0.62
CA VAL A 254 17.27 5.55 -0.73
C VAL A 254 16.83 5.09 0.67
N ILE A 255 15.57 4.71 0.79
CA ILE A 255 15.02 4.13 2.01
C ILE A 255 14.67 2.67 1.71
N MET A 256 15.21 1.73 2.49
CA MET A 256 14.95 0.30 2.33
C MET A 256 14.27 -0.25 3.57
N ASP A 257 13.10 -0.87 3.38
CA ASP A 257 12.37 -1.56 4.44
C ASP A 257 12.29 -3.05 4.08
N GLU A 258 13.04 -3.89 4.81
CA GLU A 258 13.09 -5.36 4.62
C GLU A 258 13.42 -5.85 3.19
N ALA A 259 14.16 -5.09 2.42
CA ALA A 259 14.42 -5.36 1.00
C ALA A 259 15.06 -6.74 0.69
N THR A 260 15.51 -7.50 1.70
CA THR A 260 16.21 -8.79 1.52
C THR A 260 15.63 -9.93 2.37
N ALA A 261 14.50 -9.76 3.06
CA ALA A 261 14.04 -10.65 4.13
C ALA A 261 13.44 -12.00 3.64
N GLU A 262 12.90 -12.09 2.43
CA GLU A 262 12.12 -13.26 1.98
C GLU A 262 12.88 -14.22 1.05
N ALA A 263 14.15 -13.97 0.78
CA ALA A 263 14.94 -14.81 -0.12
C ALA A 263 15.56 -16.03 0.59
N GLY A 264 15.45 -17.22 0.00
CA GLY A 264 16.28 -18.36 0.38
C GLY A 264 17.78 -18.03 0.24
N SER A 265 18.68 -18.86 0.80
CA SER A 265 20.11 -18.52 0.93
C SER A 265 20.80 -17.98 -0.33
N VAL A 266 20.51 -18.53 -1.51
CA VAL A 266 21.11 -18.08 -2.79
C VAL A 266 20.51 -16.76 -3.25
N GLY A 267 19.20 -16.58 -3.13
CA GLY A 267 18.53 -15.34 -3.49
C GLY A 267 18.88 -14.17 -2.56
N ALA A 268 19.19 -14.45 -1.30
CA ALA A 268 19.62 -13.45 -0.33
C ALA A 268 20.93 -12.76 -0.73
N GLU A 269 21.94 -13.53 -1.16
CA GLU A 269 23.22 -12.97 -1.60
C GLU A 269 23.06 -12.04 -2.83
N GLN A 270 22.22 -12.43 -3.78
CA GLN A 270 21.94 -11.60 -4.97
C GLN A 270 21.21 -10.32 -4.59
N LEU A 271 20.21 -10.38 -3.70
CA LEU A 271 19.49 -9.19 -3.24
C LEU A 271 20.38 -8.27 -2.40
N GLU A 272 21.26 -8.81 -1.57
CA GLU A 272 22.23 -8.02 -0.81
C GLU A 272 23.20 -7.28 -1.73
N ALA A 273 23.73 -7.97 -2.75
CA ALA A 273 24.60 -7.34 -3.74
C ALA A 273 23.85 -6.25 -4.53
N GLY A 274 22.61 -6.51 -4.93
CA GLY A 274 21.75 -5.51 -5.58
C GLY A 274 21.44 -4.31 -4.68
N ALA A 275 21.14 -4.55 -3.40
CA ALA A 275 20.91 -3.49 -2.42
C ALA A 275 22.18 -2.65 -2.18
N ALA A 276 23.34 -3.29 -2.07
CA ALA A 276 24.62 -2.61 -1.95
C ALA A 276 24.91 -1.73 -3.19
N ALA A 277 24.62 -2.22 -4.40
CA ALA A 277 24.77 -1.44 -5.64
C ALA A 277 23.84 -0.21 -5.68
N VAL A 278 22.61 -0.36 -5.18
CA VAL A 278 21.63 0.74 -5.11
C VAL A 278 22.02 1.80 -4.10
N THR A 279 22.63 1.43 -2.98
CA THR A 279 23.06 2.37 -1.92
C THR A 279 24.41 3.02 -2.18
N ALA A 280 25.24 2.42 -3.04
CA ALA A 280 26.58 2.93 -3.35
C ALA A 280 26.56 4.38 -3.84
N GLY A 281 27.27 5.26 -3.11
CA GLY A 281 27.38 6.68 -3.44
C GLY A 281 26.12 7.53 -3.17
N ARG A 282 25.11 6.96 -2.50
CA ARG A 282 23.86 7.63 -2.12
C ARG A 282 23.69 7.67 -0.62
N THR A 283 22.85 8.56 -0.15
CA THR A 283 22.36 8.48 1.23
C THR A 283 21.40 7.30 1.36
N ALA A 284 21.56 6.48 2.40
CA ALA A 284 20.74 5.31 2.60
C ALA A 284 20.20 5.22 4.04
N VAL A 285 18.91 4.91 4.16
CA VAL A 285 18.27 4.53 5.42
C VAL A 285 17.77 3.10 5.26
N ILE A 286 18.31 2.18 6.06
CA ILE A 286 18.02 0.75 5.96
C ILE A 286 17.32 0.31 7.24
N VAL A 287 16.08 -0.16 7.14
CA VAL A 287 15.42 -0.89 8.24
C VAL A 287 16.01 -2.29 8.26
N ALA A 288 16.96 -2.51 9.17
CA ALA A 288 17.72 -3.73 9.23
C ALA A 288 16.98 -4.81 10.04
N HIS A 289 16.84 -5.98 9.45
CA HIS A 289 16.35 -7.22 10.09
C HIS A 289 17.48 -8.23 10.33
N ARG A 290 18.66 -7.97 9.80
CA ARG A 290 19.86 -8.79 9.94
C ARG A 290 20.99 -7.95 10.52
N LEU A 291 21.80 -8.60 11.35
CA LEU A 291 22.89 -7.93 12.04
C LEU A 291 23.98 -7.43 11.07
N ASP A 292 24.25 -8.15 9.98
CA ASP A 292 25.22 -7.77 8.95
C ASP A 292 24.91 -6.42 8.30
N GLN A 293 23.63 -6.10 8.08
CA GLN A 293 23.20 -4.80 7.58
C GLN A 293 23.49 -3.67 8.58
N ALA A 294 23.31 -3.93 9.87
CA ALA A 294 23.64 -2.96 10.92
C ALA A 294 25.16 -2.78 11.08
N VAL A 295 25.95 -3.85 10.91
CA VAL A 295 27.42 -3.80 10.98
C VAL A 295 28.03 -3.00 9.83
N SER A 296 27.44 -3.07 8.63
CA SER A 296 27.94 -2.36 7.44
C SER A 296 27.55 -0.89 7.39
N ALA A 297 26.60 -0.45 8.21
CA ALA A 297 26.15 0.94 8.27
C ALA A 297 27.13 1.84 9.02
N GLU A 298 27.27 3.10 8.58
CA GLU A 298 28.10 4.10 9.27
C GLU A 298 27.52 4.46 10.64
N GLN A 299 26.19 4.42 10.76
CA GLN A 299 25.47 4.71 11.98
C GLN A 299 24.32 3.73 12.18
N VAL A 300 24.07 3.35 13.41
CA VAL A 300 22.94 2.51 13.83
C VAL A 300 22.06 3.29 14.77
N VAL A 301 20.76 3.23 14.54
CA VAL A 301 19.70 3.82 15.35
C VAL A 301 18.84 2.70 15.91
N VAL A 302 18.79 2.58 17.23
CA VAL A 302 17.99 1.57 17.92
C VAL A 302 16.65 2.17 18.31
N MET A 303 15.57 1.58 17.83
CA MET A 303 14.21 2.00 18.16
C MET A 303 13.53 0.99 19.10
N ASP A 304 12.82 1.52 20.08
CA ASP A 304 11.92 0.76 20.92
C ASP A 304 10.67 1.58 21.24
N GLN A 305 9.50 0.96 21.13
CA GLN A 305 8.19 1.59 21.40
C GLN A 305 8.00 2.97 20.76
N GLY A 306 8.40 3.12 19.49
CA GLY A 306 8.25 4.36 18.72
C GLY A 306 9.32 5.43 19.00
N ARG A 307 10.31 5.16 19.84
CA ARG A 307 11.35 6.11 20.23
C ARG A 307 12.74 5.62 19.84
N VAL A 308 13.65 6.56 19.60
CA VAL A 308 15.07 6.28 19.49
C VAL A 308 15.64 6.17 20.89
N ILE A 309 16.20 5.01 21.24
CA ILE A 309 16.75 4.75 22.56
C ILE A 309 18.28 4.75 22.58
N GLU A 310 18.91 4.36 21.47
CA GLU A 310 20.36 4.36 21.30
C GLU A 310 20.71 4.79 19.88
N GLN A 311 21.87 5.45 19.74
CA GLN A 311 22.43 5.88 18.47
C GLN A 311 23.95 5.92 18.54
N GLY A 312 24.61 5.43 17.49
CA GLY A 312 26.08 5.39 17.40
C GLY A 312 26.54 4.45 16.30
N THR A 313 27.85 4.27 16.17
CA THR A 313 28.42 3.22 15.32
C THR A 313 28.20 1.84 15.94
N HIS A 314 28.24 0.79 15.12
CA HIS A 314 28.16 -0.59 15.63
C HIS A 314 29.14 -0.87 16.79
N ALA A 315 30.39 -0.43 16.65
CA ALA A 315 31.42 -0.64 17.68
C ALA A 315 31.11 0.10 19.00
N GLU A 316 30.60 1.33 18.91
CA GLU A 316 30.22 2.11 20.10
C GLU A 316 29.04 1.48 20.83
N LEU A 317 28.03 1.00 20.08
CA LEU A 317 26.83 0.41 20.67
C LEU A 317 27.14 -0.94 21.31
N VAL A 318 27.99 -1.75 20.72
CA VAL A 318 28.48 -3.01 21.31
C VAL A 318 29.27 -2.72 22.59
N ALA A 319 30.12 -1.68 22.59
CA ALA A 319 30.90 -1.31 23.77
C ALA A 319 30.06 -0.78 24.93
N ARG A 320 28.86 -0.23 24.67
CA ARG A 320 27.93 0.27 25.70
C ARG A 320 27.16 -0.84 26.39
N ASP A 321 27.14 -2.06 25.83
CA ASP A 321 26.40 -3.23 26.33
C ASP A 321 24.93 -2.90 26.69
N GLY A 322 24.29 -2.18 25.77
CA GLY A 322 22.91 -1.70 25.92
C GLY A 322 21.90 -2.57 25.19
N ARG A 323 20.75 -2.00 24.83
CA ARG A 323 19.64 -2.67 24.15
C ARG A 323 20.03 -3.23 22.77
N TYR A 324 21.06 -2.64 22.13
CA TYR A 324 21.57 -3.13 20.84
C TYR A 324 22.19 -4.53 20.93
N THR A 325 22.75 -4.90 22.10
CA THR A 325 23.43 -6.20 22.31
C THR A 325 22.50 -7.29 22.84
N GLU A 326 21.29 -6.96 23.25
CA GLU A 326 20.23 -7.90 23.66
C GLU A 326 19.49 -8.51 22.46
#